data_c688191911d13d5aba83877c1bfd4cd3
#
_entry.id   c688191911d13d5aba83877c1bfd4cd3
#
_cell.length_a   1.000
_cell.length_b   1.000
_cell.length_c   1.000
_cell.angle_alpha   90.00
_cell.angle_beta   90.00
_cell.angle_gamma   90.00
#
_symmetry.space_group_name_H-M   'P 1'
#
loop_
_entity.id
_entity.type
_entity.pdbx_description
1 polymer ?
#
loop_
_entity_poly.entity_id
_entity_poly.type
_entity_poly.pdbx_seq_one_letter_code
_entity_poly.pdbx_strand_id
1 'polypeptide(L)'
;PRVAASKWIYQHLPPSSTIAVEYWDDALPLSIGASLSLDYQYQILHVADYPDTDTKINHLLQQLSMSDYLILSSNRFYQPIPANSDIFPHTTAYYQSLFAGDLGFSPIAQFTSYPCFFSFCLNDDFAEEAFTVYDHPKVIIFQKNRL
;
A
#
# COMPACT_ATOMS: atom_id res chain seq x y z
N PRO A 1 -11.30 -2.23 6.90
CA PRO A 1 -10.21 -2.94 6.20
C PRO A 1 -8.90 -2.93 6.98
N ARG A 2 -8.41 -1.79 7.49
CA ARG A 2 -7.10 -1.67 8.17
C ARG A 2 -6.97 -2.59 9.40
N VAL A 3 -8.01 -2.71 10.23
CA VAL A 3 -8.02 -3.62 11.40
C VAL A 3 -7.98 -5.09 10.94
N ALA A 4 -8.74 -5.45 9.90
CA ALA A 4 -8.74 -6.81 9.35
C ALA A 4 -7.36 -7.14 8.73
N ALA A 5 -6.80 -6.21 7.96
CA ALA A 5 -5.45 -6.32 7.41
C ALA A 5 -4.40 -6.49 8.51
N SER A 6 -4.48 -5.69 9.59
CA SER A 6 -3.54 -5.79 10.70
C SER A 6 -3.58 -7.15 11.40
N LYS A 7 -4.78 -7.70 11.64
CA LYS A 7 -4.93 -9.05 12.19
C LYS A 7 -4.31 -10.09 11.27
N TRP A 8 -4.53 -9.97 9.98
CA TRP A 8 -3.97 -10.87 8.99
C TRP A 8 -2.43 -10.80 8.96
N ILE A 9 -1.87 -9.57 8.99
CA ILE A 9 -0.42 -9.33 9.02
C ILE A 9 0.22 -10.05 10.22
N TYR A 10 -0.34 -9.87 11.42
CA TYR A 10 0.17 -10.53 12.64
C TYR A 10 0.11 -12.07 12.58
N GLN A 11 -0.81 -12.62 11.80
CA GLN A 11 -0.98 -14.07 11.68
C GLN A 11 -0.12 -14.71 10.57
N HIS A 12 0.25 -13.94 9.54
CA HIS A 12 0.82 -14.50 8.32
C HIS A 12 2.22 -13.98 7.98
N LEU A 13 2.58 -12.79 8.42
CA LEU A 13 3.91 -12.25 8.15
C LEU A 13 4.88 -12.66 9.27
N PRO A 14 6.10 -13.11 8.92
CA PRO A 14 7.11 -13.44 9.91
C PRO A 14 7.47 -12.21 10.76
N PRO A 15 7.76 -12.41 12.07
CA PRO A 15 8.33 -11.36 12.90
C PRO A 15 9.62 -10.80 12.30
N SER A 16 9.90 -9.52 12.55
CA SER A 16 11.09 -8.82 12.05
C SER A 16 11.17 -8.64 10.52
N SER A 17 10.07 -8.93 9.78
CA SER A 17 10.00 -8.62 8.35
C SER A 17 10.14 -7.12 8.12
N THR A 18 10.75 -6.76 6.99
CA THR A 18 10.83 -5.36 6.53
C THR A 18 9.63 -5.04 5.65
N ILE A 19 8.84 -4.05 6.05
CA ILE A 19 7.61 -3.63 5.39
C ILE A 19 7.81 -2.24 4.80
N ALA A 20 7.64 -2.10 3.48
CA ALA A 20 7.50 -0.80 2.84
C ALA A 20 6.07 -0.29 3.01
N VAL A 21 5.93 0.97 3.40
CA VAL A 21 4.65 1.68 3.55
C VAL A 21 4.76 3.07 2.95
N GLU A 22 3.67 3.58 2.40
CA GLU A 22 3.64 4.94 1.88
C GLU A 22 3.56 5.95 3.03
N TYR A 23 4.35 7.03 2.92
CA TYR A 23 4.27 8.16 3.84
C TYR A 23 2.87 8.79 3.76
N TRP A 24 2.35 9.26 4.87
CA TRP A 24 1.07 9.95 5.06
C TRP A 24 -0.03 9.10 5.70
N ASP A 25 -0.21 7.85 5.30
CA ASP A 25 -1.17 6.96 5.95
C ASP A 25 -0.53 6.24 7.15
N ASP A 26 -1.36 5.81 8.11
CA ASP A 26 -0.86 5.01 9.24
C ASP A 26 -0.25 3.71 8.73
N ALA A 27 0.98 3.46 9.16
CA ALA A 27 1.67 2.21 8.85
C ALA A 27 0.91 1.00 9.44
N LEU A 28 0.75 -0.04 8.64
CA LEU A 28 0.18 -1.29 9.10
C LEU A 28 1.28 -2.30 9.47
N PRO A 29 1.05 -3.16 10.48
CA PRO A 29 -0.20 -3.33 11.23
C PRO A 29 -0.42 -2.28 12.32
N LEU A 30 -1.68 -1.94 12.55
CA LEU A 30 -2.08 -1.13 13.71
C LEU A 30 -1.86 -1.89 15.01
N SER A 31 -1.53 -1.21 16.08
CA SER A 31 -1.45 -1.80 17.42
C SER A 31 -2.84 -2.24 17.88
N ILE A 32 -3.12 -3.54 17.82
CA ILE A 32 -4.40 -4.13 18.19
C ILE A 32 -4.23 -4.89 19.50
N GLY A 33 -4.45 -4.22 20.64
CA GLY A 33 -4.38 -4.82 21.97
C GLY A 33 -2.95 -4.99 22.50
N ALA A 34 -2.83 -5.31 23.78
CA ALA A 34 -1.56 -5.26 24.56
C ALA A 34 -0.55 -6.41 24.24
N SER A 35 -0.83 -7.27 23.26
CA SER A 35 -0.12 -8.55 23.17
C SER A 35 0.63 -8.84 21.87
N LEU A 36 0.56 -7.98 20.86
CA LEU A 36 1.12 -8.27 19.53
C LEU A 36 2.02 -7.11 19.04
N SER A 37 3.08 -6.80 19.77
CA SER A 37 4.20 -6.03 19.21
C SER A 37 5.17 -7.00 18.54
N LEU A 38 4.91 -7.37 17.31
CA LEU A 38 5.94 -7.95 16.46
C LEU A 38 6.80 -6.79 15.95
N ASP A 39 8.12 -6.88 16.14
CA ASP A 39 9.06 -5.83 15.74
C ASP A 39 9.27 -5.87 14.22
N TYR A 40 8.33 -5.27 13.48
CA TYR A 40 8.52 -5.04 12.04
C TYR A 40 9.46 -3.86 11.81
N GLN A 41 10.28 -3.96 10.78
CA GLN A 41 11.09 -2.86 10.28
C GLN A 41 10.32 -2.14 9.18
N TYR A 42 10.38 -0.80 9.14
CA TYR A 42 9.63 -0.03 8.15
C TYR A 42 10.55 0.73 7.20
N GLN A 43 10.22 0.68 5.91
CA GLN A 43 10.72 1.56 4.87
C GLN A 43 9.61 2.52 4.49
N ILE A 44 9.78 3.80 4.77
CA ILE A 44 8.79 4.84 4.48
C ILE A 44 9.01 5.37 3.07
N LEU A 45 8.04 5.17 2.18
CA LEU A 45 8.09 5.57 0.79
C LEU A 45 7.45 6.95 0.60
N HIS A 46 8.24 7.93 0.21
CA HIS A 46 7.79 9.29 -0.07
C HIS A 46 7.34 9.45 -1.54
N VAL A 47 6.30 8.74 -1.91
CA VAL A 47 5.82 8.65 -3.30
C VAL A 47 5.27 9.96 -3.86
N ALA A 48 4.69 10.81 -3.01
CA ALA A 48 4.09 12.09 -3.39
C ALA A 48 5.05 13.28 -3.36
N ASP A 49 6.32 13.07 -2.94
CA ASP A 49 7.28 14.16 -2.86
C ASP A 49 7.56 14.77 -4.23
N TYR A 50 7.69 16.09 -4.25
CA TYR A 50 8.01 16.87 -5.44
C TYR A 50 9.38 17.53 -5.29
N PRO A 51 10.19 17.66 -6.35
CA PRO A 51 9.91 17.28 -7.74
C PRO A 51 9.98 15.75 -8.00
N ASP A 52 9.21 15.30 -9.00
CA ASP A 52 9.17 13.91 -9.42
C ASP A 52 10.37 13.59 -10.33
N THR A 53 11.43 13.06 -9.75
CA THR A 53 12.75 12.89 -10.40
C THR A 53 13.21 11.45 -10.40
N ASP A 54 14.16 11.14 -11.30
CA ASP A 54 14.85 9.84 -11.30
C ASP A 54 15.52 9.54 -9.95
N THR A 55 16.09 10.56 -9.28
CA THR A 55 16.72 10.39 -7.96
C THR A 55 15.71 9.91 -6.93
N LYS A 56 14.50 10.49 -6.91
CA LYS A 56 13.41 10.06 -6.05
C LYS A 56 13.03 8.59 -6.32
N ILE A 57 12.81 8.25 -7.59
CA ILE A 57 12.43 6.89 -7.96
C ILE A 57 13.52 5.88 -7.63
N ASN A 58 14.77 6.19 -7.91
CA ASN A 58 15.88 5.32 -7.55
C ASN A 58 15.95 5.07 -6.03
N HIS A 59 15.66 6.08 -5.21
CA HIS A 59 15.58 5.92 -3.76
C HIS A 59 14.39 5.03 -3.35
N LEU A 60 13.21 5.21 -3.94
CA LEU A 60 12.05 4.37 -3.70
C LEU A 60 12.32 2.90 -4.07
N LEU A 61 12.93 2.67 -5.24
CA LEU A 61 13.29 1.31 -5.69
C LEU A 61 14.34 0.67 -4.78
N GLN A 62 15.30 1.45 -4.27
CA GLN A 62 16.26 0.98 -3.29
C GLN A 62 15.57 0.56 -1.99
N GLN A 63 14.65 1.36 -1.45
CA GLN A 63 13.87 1.01 -0.26
C GLN A 63 13.04 -0.26 -0.49
N LEU A 64 12.38 -0.38 -1.64
CA LEU A 64 11.67 -1.61 -2.02
C LEU A 64 12.58 -2.82 -2.10
N SER A 65 13.79 -2.65 -2.64
CA SER A 65 14.75 -3.76 -2.73
C SER A 65 15.16 -4.33 -1.37
N MET A 66 15.07 -3.54 -0.32
CA MET A 66 15.35 -3.93 1.07
C MET A 66 14.12 -4.44 1.82
N SER A 67 12.93 -4.40 1.21
CA SER A 67 11.67 -4.77 1.84
C SER A 67 11.25 -6.19 1.45
N ASP A 68 10.64 -6.91 2.40
CA ASP A 68 10.03 -8.22 2.17
C ASP A 68 8.58 -8.06 1.68
N TYR A 69 7.91 -7.02 2.14
CA TYR A 69 6.51 -6.71 1.85
C TYR A 69 6.34 -5.23 1.51
N LEU A 70 5.31 -4.94 0.71
CA LEU A 70 4.81 -3.59 0.48
C LEU A 70 3.34 -3.57 0.85
N ILE A 71 2.93 -2.57 1.64
CA ILE A 71 1.52 -2.41 2.03
C ILE A 71 1.02 -1.04 1.57
N LEU A 72 0.02 -1.07 0.68
CA LEU A 72 -0.77 0.09 0.33
C LEU A 72 -2.00 0.12 1.24
N SER A 73 -2.07 1.09 2.15
CA SER A 73 -3.13 1.16 3.17
C SER A 73 -4.37 1.91 2.71
N SER A 74 -4.32 2.55 1.54
CA SER A 74 -5.44 3.22 0.87
C SER A 74 -5.12 3.47 -0.61
N ASN A 75 -6.09 4.04 -1.34
CA ASN A 75 -5.91 4.45 -2.73
C ASN A 75 -5.40 5.91 -2.88
N ARG A 76 -5.00 6.53 -1.79
CA ARG A 76 -4.61 7.95 -1.70
C ARG A 76 -3.62 8.40 -2.78
N PHE A 77 -2.69 7.54 -3.19
CA PHE A 77 -1.65 7.89 -4.14
C PHE A 77 -1.76 7.12 -5.46
N TYR A 78 -2.02 5.82 -5.43
CA TYR A 78 -1.98 5.01 -6.65
C TYR A 78 -3.14 5.26 -7.62
N GLN A 79 -4.18 5.99 -7.22
CA GLN A 79 -5.24 6.45 -8.11
C GLN A 79 -5.00 7.88 -8.62
N PRO A 80 -4.85 8.92 -7.75
CA PRO A 80 -4.73 10.31 -8.22
C PRO A 80 -3.38 10.60 -8.88
N ILE A 81 -2.27 9.97 -8.50
CA ILE A 81 -0.97 10.22 -9.12
C ILE A 81 -0.97 9.83 -10.61
N PRO A 82 -1.40 8.63 -11.02
CA PRO A 82 -1.47 8.29 -12.44
C PRO A 82 -2.47 9.14 -13.23
N ALA A 83 -3.51 9.67 -12.58
CA ALA A 83 -4.43 10.62 -13.21
C ALA A 83 -3.78 12.00 -13.48
N ASN A 84 -2.66 12.31 -12.82
CA ASN A 84 -1.87 13.53 -12.98
C ASN A 84 -0.44 13.20 -13.50
N SER A 85 -0.35 12.32 -14.49
CA SER A 85 0.91 11.82 -15.03
C SER A 85 1.84 12.90 -15.60
N ASP A 86 1.30 14.03 -16.03
CA ASP A 86 2.10 15.18 -16.50
C ASP A 86 2.93 15.81 -15.36
N ILE A 87 2.44 15.72 -14.11
CA ILE A 87 3.12 16.25 -12.92
C ILE A 87 4.01 15.17 -12.28
N PHE A 88 3.57 13.92 -12.31
CA PHE A 88 4.23 12.78 -11.68
C PHE A 88 4.54 11.65 -12.68
N PRO A 89 5.31 11.89 -13.74
CA PRO A 89 5.56 10.86 -14.77
C PRO A 89 6.32 9.65 -14.22
N HIS A 90 7.32 9.86 -13.37
CA HIS A 90 8.14 8.78 -12.81
C HIS A 90 7.37 7.97 -11.76
N THR A 91 6.63 8.64 -10.87
CA THR A 91 5.81 7.93 -9.87
C THR A 91 4.63 7.21 -10.53
N THR A 92 4.09 7.75 -11.63
CA THR A 92 3.08 7.04 -12.44
C THR A 92 3.65 5.74 -13.02
N ALA A 93 4.83 5.79 -13.61
CA ALA A 93 5.51 4.59 -14.11
C ALA A 93 5.82 3.57 -13.01
N TYR A 94 6.19 4.04 -11.81
CA TYR A 94 6.36 3.20 -10.62
C TYR A 94 5.09 2.42 -10.28
N TYR A 95 3.93 3.07 -10.18
CA TYR A 95 2.67 2.36 -9.89
C TYR A 95 2.24 1.42 -11.01
N GLN A 96 2.41 1.81 -12.27
CA GLN A 96 2.13 0.94 -13.41
C GLN A 96 2.96 -0.33 -13.33
N SER A 97 4.28 -0.22 -13.09
CA SER A 97 5.19 -1.36 -12.94
C SER A 97 4.86 -2.20 -11.69
N LEU A 98 4.46 -1.58 -10.59
CA LEU A 98 4.05 -2.29 -9.38
C LEU A 98 2.84 -3.19 -9.64
N PHE A 99 1.78 -2.63 -10.23
CA PHE A 99 0.56 -3.39 -10.50
C PHE A 99 0.70 -4.38 -11.66
N ALA A 100 1.65 -4.17 -12.57
CA ALA A 100 2.04 -5.15 -13.60
C ALA A 100 2.88 -6.32 -13.03
N GLY A 101 3.43 -6.17 -11.81
CA GLY A 101 4.31 -7.17 -11.20
C GLY A 101 5.79 -7.04 -11.60
N ASP A 102 6.13 -6.02 -12.39
CA ASP A 102 7.48 -5.82 -12.95
C ASP A 102 8.51 -5.41 -11.87
N LEU A 103 8.06 -4.93 -10.73
CA LEU A 103 8.94 -4.58 -9.60
C LEU A 103 9.30 -5.77 -8.71
N GLY A 104 8.92 -6.99 -9.10
CA GLY A 104 9.20 -8.20 -8.33
C GLY A 104 8.37 -8.34 -7.05
N PHE A 105 7.20 -7.72 -7.02
CA PHE A 105 6.22 -7.85 -5.96
C PHE A 105 4.91 -8.40 -6.52
N SER A 106 4.27 -9.30 -5.78
CA SER A 106 2.97 -9.88 -6.14
C SER A 106 1.95 -9.65 -5.02
N PRO A 107 0.69 -9.30 -5.33
CA PRO A 107 -0.34 -9.14 -4.32
C PRO A 107 -0.68 -10.49 -3.69
N ILE A 108 -0.68 -10.55 -2.36
CA ILE A 108 -0.97 -11.78 -1.59
C ILE A 108 -2.24 -11.68 -0.76
N ALA A 109 -2.68 -10.47 -0.43
CA ALA A 109 -3.93 -10.23 0.30
C ALA A 109 -4.50 -8.85 -0.03
N GLN A 110 -5.84 -8.77 0.02
CA GLN A 110 -6.58 -7.53 -0.19
C GLN A 110 -7.73 -7.45 0.80
N PHE A 111 -7.96 -6.26 1.36
CA PHE A 111 -9.03 -5.99 2.31
C PHE A 111 -9.81 -4.77 1.85
N THR A 112 -11.11 -4.97 1.63
CA THR A 112 -12.06 -3.93 1.21
C THR A 112 -13.24 -3.89 2.18
N SER A 113 -13.99 -2.80 2.17
CA SER A 113 -15.25 -2.64 2.90
C SER A 113 -16.21 -1.88 2.01
N TYR A 114 -16.89 -2.60 1.12
CA TYR A 114 -17.88 -1.97 0.25
C TYR A 114 -19.16 -1.63 1.00
N PRO A 115 -19.81 -0.50 0.68
CA PRO A 115 -21.11 -0.18 1.24
C PRO A 115 -22.15 -1.21 0.79
N CYS A 116 -22.81 -1.85 1.76
CA CYS A 116 -23.82 -2.86 1.49
C CYS A 116 -25.16 -2.43 2.04
N PHE A 117 -26.20 -2.59 1.25
CA PHE A 117 -27.59 -2.43 1.67
C PHE A 117 -28.32 -3.77 1.49
N PHE A 118 -28.70 -4.41 2.59
CA PHE A 118 -29.13 -5.82 2.63
C PHE A 118 -28.08 -6.74 1.98
N SER A 119 -28.46 -7.45 0.91
CA SER A 119 -27.57 -8.36 0.18
C SER A 119 -26.85 -7.73 -1.01
N PHE A 120 -27.03 -6.44 -1.27
CA PHE A 120 -26.44 -5.73 -2.39
C PHE A 120 -25.28 -4.87 -1.90
N CYS A 121 -24.06 -5.20 -2.34
CA CYS A 121 -22.88 -4.40 -2.10
C CYS A 121 -22.51 -3.64 -3.39
N LEU A 122 -22.23 -2.35 -3.26
CA LEU A 122 -21.76 -1.53 -4.36
C LEU A 122 -20.23 -1.51 -4.34
N ASN A 123 -19.63 -1.89 -5.46
CA ASN A 123 -18.20 -1.69 -5.65
C ASN A 123 -17.94 -0.20 -5.93
N ASP A 124 -17.26 0.47 -5.01
CA ASP A 124 -16.91 1.88 -5.06
C ASP A 124 -15.41 2.12 -5.36
N ASP A 125 -14.71 1.12 -5.88
CA ASP A 125 -13.28 1.21 -6.25
C ASP A 125 -12.99 2.37 -7.21
N PHE A 126 -13.99 2.88 -7.93
CA PHE A 126 -13.90 4.01 -8.86
C PHE A 126 -14.42 5.34 -8.28
N ALA A 127 -14.86 5.35 -7.02
CA ALA A 127 -15.29 6.58 -6.36
C ALA A 127 -14.08 7.49 -6.09
N GLU A 128 -14.35 8.77 -5.88
CA GLU A 128 -13.31 9.76 -5.57
C GLU A 128 -12.50 9.35 -4.34
N GLU A 129 -11.19 9.64 -4.38
CA GLU A 129 -10.24 9.31 -3.30
C GLU A 129 -10.72 9.82 -1.94
N ALA A 130 -11.23 11.05 -1.88
CA ALA A 130 -11.71 11.65 -0.63
C ALA A 130 -12.82 10.83 0.06
N PHE A 131 -13.63 10.11 -0.70
CA PHE A 131 -14.67 9.23 -0.17
C PHE A 131 -14.09 7.88 0.27
N THR A 132 -13.26 7.28 -0.57
CA THR A 132 -12.77 5.90 -0.33
C THR A 132 -11.68 5.81 0.72
N VAL A 133 -10.80 6.83 0.85
CA VAL A 133 -9.66 6.79 1.79
C VAL A 133 -10.11 6.70 3.26
N TYR A 134 -11.17 7.40 3.63
CA TYR A 134 -11.62 7.46 5.03
C TYR A 134 -12.67 6.41 5.35
N ASP A 135 -13.68 6.25 4.50
CA ASP A 135 -14.82 5.41 4.79
C ASP A 135 -14.62 3.95 4.34
N HIS A 136 -13.99 3.77 3.17
CA HIS A 136 -13.85 2.46 2.53
C HIS A 136 -12.43 2.20 2.01
N PRO A 137 -11.36 2.38 2.83
CA PRO A 137 -10.00 2.21 2.36
C PRO A 137 -9.76 0.78 1.85
N LYS A 138 -9.11 0.67 0.69
CA LYS A 138 -8.66 -0.58 0.13
C LYS A 138 -7.21 -0.83 0.53
N VAL A 139 -6.99 -1.86 1.35
CA VAL A 139 -5.64 -2.28 1.73
C VAL A 139 -5.18 -3.39 0.79
N ILE A 140 -3.99 -3.24 0.22
CA ILE A 140 -3.36 -4.27 -0.61
C ILE A 140 -2.00 -4.61 -0.02
N ILE A 141 -1.74 -5.90 0.18
CA ILE A 141 -0.48 -6.41 0.69
C ILE A 141 0.22 -7.16 -0.43
N PHE A 142 1.42 -6.71 -0.76
CA PHE A 142 2.30 -7.34 -1.73
C PHE A 142 3.44 -8.04 -1.01
N GLN A 143 3.87 -9.17 -1.54
CA GLN A 143 5.06 -9.88 -1.11
C GLN A 143 6.12 -9.82 -2.20
N LYS A 144 7.37 -9.64 -1.81
CA LYS A 144 8.50 -9.75 -2.72
C LYS A 144 8.63 -11.17 -3.25
N ASN A 145 8.73 -11.29 -4.56
CA ASN A 145 8.92 -12.59 -5.23
C ASN A 145 10.30 -13.15 -4.82
N ARG A 146 10.32 -14.39 -4.37
CA ARG A 146 11.58 -15.11 -4.15
C ARG A 146 12.11 -15.54 -5.51
N LEU A 147 13.34 -15.14 -5.83
CA LEU A 147 14.08 -15.65 -6.97
C LEU A 147 14.46 -17.11 -6.75
#